data_f26a83ca35d8b3537e2dff02795f38d9
#
_entry.id   f26a83ca35d8b3537e2dff02795f38d9
#
_cell.length_a   1.000
_cell.length_b   1.000
_cell.length_c   1.000
_cell.angle_alpha   90.00
_cell.angle_beta   90.00
_cell.angle_gamma   90.00
#
_symmetry.space_group_name_H-M   'P 1'
#
loop_
_entity.id
_entity.type
_entity.pdbx_description
1 polymer ?
#
loop_
_entity_poly.entity_id
_entity_poly.type
_entity_poly.pdbx_seq_one_letter_code
_entity_poly.pdbx_strand_id
1 'polypeptide(L)'
;MRAIAQGWLIYDLTSSPMALTWVMLSFIIPSAIFSLVGGVVADRISKKHIMIYAQLFNAVTTLILAYIVFIGEVTFSHFIYFGIFAGAIGSLSMPANFSIVPEIVRKENLVNATALQTSTFNFSSIIGPILAGSLIAIFSVGDKSSYYSVGLVFFVISGLLFLATILTLFIRHHGRPKNIPKTSSLDDLK
;
A
#
# COMPACT_ATOMS: atom_id res chain seq x y z
N MET A 1 5.67 8.64 -0.45
CA MET A 1 4.79 9.77 -0.82
C MET A 1 3.60 9.93 0.14
N ARG A 2 2.66 8.97 0.23
CA ARG A 2 1.43 9.09 1.03
C ARG A 2 1.68 9.49 2.50
N ALA A 3 2.62 8.84 3.20
CA ALA A 3 2.88 9.10 4.62
C ALA A 3 3.32 10.55 4.90
N ILE A 4 4.11 11.16 4.02
CA ILE A 4 4.54 12.56 4.19
C ILE A 4 3.36 13.52 3.97
N ALA A 5 2.60 13.34 2.88
CA ALA A 5 1.44 14.17 2.60
C ALA A 5 0.37 14.07 3.71
N GLN A 6 0.13 12.86 4.23
CA GLN A 6 -0.75 12.66 5.38
C GLN A 6 -0.20 13.30 6.65
N GLY A 7 1.09 13.08 6.94
CA GLY A 7 1.71 13.61 8.14
C GLY A 7 1.66 15.13 8.20
N TRP A 8 1.97 15.79 7.10
CA TRP A 8 1.86 17.25 6.97
C TRP A 8 0.44 17.73 7.27
N LEU A 9 -0.55 17.14 6.59
CA LEU A 9 -1.94 17.58 6.71
C LEU A 9 -2.55 17.27 8.08
N ILE A 10 -2.21 16.14 8.70
CA ILE A 10 -2.67 15.79 10.05
C ILE A 10 -2.11 16.78 11.07
N TYR A 11 -0.83 17.14 10.93
CA TYR A 11 -0.22 18.13 11.83
C TYR A 11 -0.84 19.52 11.66
N ASP A 12 -1.12 19.93 10.43
CA ASP A 12 -1.80 21.19 10.09
C ASP A 12 -3.22 21.26 10.68
N LEU A 13 -3.96 20.13 10.61
CA LEU A 13 -5.33 20.01 11.13
C LEU A 13 -5.42 19.98 12.66
N THR A 14 -4.47 19.34 13.32
CA THR A 14 -4.61 18.99 14.75
C THR A 14 -3.63 19.73 15.65
N SER A 15 -2.56 20.28 15.08
CA SER A 15 -1.40 20.85 15.80
C SER A 15 -0.83 19.92 16.88
N SER A 16 -1.08 18.61 16.75
CA SER A 16 -0.74 17.59 17.75
C SER A 16 0.13 16.49 17.18
N PRO A 17 1.36 16.30 17.68
CA PRO A 17 2.20 15.17 17.32
C PRO A 17 1.56 13.81 17.66
N MET A 18 0.71 13.75 18.70
CA MET A 18 0.01 12.54 19.11
C MET A 18 -0.98 12.06 18.03
N ALA A 19 -1.58 12.97 17.29
CA ALA A 19 -2.48 12.63 16.18
C ALA A 19 -1.77 11.82 15.08
N LEU A 20 -0.51 12.10 14.79
CA LEU A 20 0.31 11.32 13.87
C LEU A 20 0.47 9.88 14.35
N THR A 21 0.70 9.70 15.65
CA THR A 21 0.83 8.37 16.26
C THR A 21 -0.47 7.57 16.13
N TRP A 22 -1.63 8.18 16.38
CA TRP A 22 -2.93 7.51 16.22
C TRP A 22 -3.19 7.07 14.79
N VAL A 23 -2.84 7.89 13.80
CA VAL A 23 -2.97 7.50 12.39
C VAL A 23 -2.01 6.38 12.01
N MET A 24 -0.78 6.37 12.53
CA MET A 24 0.14 5.23 12.34
C MET A 24 -0.39 3.96 12.99
N LEU A 25 -0.92 4.03 14.21
CA LEU A 25 -1.52 2.90 14.90
C LEU A 25 -2.75 2.36 14.16
N SER A 26 -3.56 3.24 13.56
CA SER A 26 -4.73 2.82 12.77
C SER A 26 -4.36 1.97 11.55
N PHE A 27 -3.13 2.07 11.05
CA PHE A 27 -2.60 1.20 10.01
C PHE A 27 -1.95 -0.06 10.60
N ILE A 28 -1.11 0.09 11.62
CA ILE A 28 -0.28 -1.00 12.18
C ILE A 28 -1.15 -2.05 12.87
N ILE A 29 -2.12 -1.64 13.69
CA ILE A 29 -2.94 -2.58 14.48
C ILE A 29 -3.77 -3.49 13.57
N PRO A 30 -4.56 -3.00 12.59
CA PRO A 30 -5.26 -3.87 11.66
C PRO A 30 -4.30 -4.73 10.82
N SER A 31 -3.17 -4.17 10.39
CA SER A 31 -2.17 -4.92 9.63
C SER A 31 -1.64 -6.11 10.44
N ALA A 32 -1.36 -5.94 11.73
CA ALA A 32 -0.92 -7.02 12.60
C ALA A 32 -2.01 -8.08 12.82
N ILE A 33 -3.24 -7.65 13.09
CA ILE A 33 -4.37 -8.57 13.31
C ILE A 33 -4.67 -9.40 12.07
N PHE A 34 -4.74 -8.75 10.92
CA PHE A 34 -5.06 -9.43 9.65
C PHE A 34 -3.88 -10.17 9.03
N SER A 35 -2.64 -9.98 9.51
CA SER A 35 -1.46 -10.68 8.95
C SER A 35 -1.53 -12.19 9.11
N LEU A 36 -2.09 -12.69 10.20
CA LEU A 36 -2.30 -14.13 10.44
C LEU A 36 -3.29 -14.73 9.44
N VAL A 37 -4.38 -14.02 9.17
CA VAL A 37 -5.38 -14.44 8.17
C VAL A 37 -4.85 -14.21 6.75
N GLY A 38 -4.11 -13.14 6.56
CA GLY A 38 -3.52 -12.74 5.28
C GLY A 38 -2.60 -13.79 4.67
N GLY A 39 -1.78 -14.45 5.49
CA GLY A 39 -0.92 -15.55 5.05
C GLY A 39 -1.73 -16.73 4.49
N VAL A 40 -2.76 -17.15 5.22
CA VAL A 40 -3.63 -18.27 4.79
C VAL A 40 -4.40 -17.94 3.51
N VAL A 41 -4.89 -16.71 3.37
CA VAL A 41 -5.61 -16.24 2.18
C VAL A 41 -4.67 -16.13 0.98
N ALA A 42 -3.45 -15.61 1.20
CA ALA A 42 -2.43 -15.48 0.15
C ALA A 42 -1.99 -16.85 -0.43
N ASP A 43 -2.07 -17.93 0.36
CA ASP A 43 -1.75 -19.27 -0.10
C ASP A 43 -2.88 -19.91 -0.94
N ARG A 44 -4.13 -19.44 -0.78
CA ARG A 44 -5.30 -20.01 -1.46
C ARG A 44 -5.72 -19.26 -2.72
N ILE A 45 -5.38 -17.99 -2.82
CA ILE A 45 -5.77 -17.12 -3.93
C ILE A 45 -4.53 -16.86 -4.80
N SER A 46 -4.73 -16.69 -6.11
CA SER A 46 -3.61 -16.32 -6.97
C SER A 46 -3.03 -14.96 -6.56
N LYS A 47 -1.72 -14.92 -6.37
CA LYS A 47 -0.98 -13.75 -5.89
C LYS A 47 -1.20 -12.52 -6.76
N LYS A 48 -1.30 -12.74 -8.08
CA LYS A 48 -1.62 -11.68 -9.05
C LYS A 48 -2.95 -11.00 -8.74
N HIS A 49 -4.02 -11.77 -8.47
CA HIS A 49 -5.33 -11.20 -8.16
C HIS A 49 -5.31 -10.42 -6.83
N ILE A 50 -4.63 -10.96 -5.81
CA ILE A 50 -4.45 -10.24 -4.53
C ILE A 50 -3.78 -8.88 -4.78
N MET A 51 -2.71 -8.85 -5.57
CA MET A 51 -2.01 -7.61 -5.89
C MET A 51 -2.90 -6.61 -6.63
N ILE A 52 -3.64 -7.07 -7.67
CA ILE A 52 -4.52 -6.22 -8.46
C ILE A 52 -5.63 -5.63 -7.59
N TYR A 53 -6.34 -6.47 -6.82
CA TYR A 53 -7.42 -5.99 -5.96
C TYR A 53 -6.92 -5.07 -4.85
N ALA A 54 -5.78 -5.37 -4.23
CA ALA A 54 -5.18 -4.52 -3.22
C ALA A 54 -4.74 -3.16 -3.78
N GLN A 55 -4.11 -3.13 -4.97
CA GLN A 55 -3.73 -1.89 -5.64
C GLN A 55 -4.93 -1.08 -6.05
N LEU A 56 -5.93 -1.71 -6.66
CA LEU A 56 -7.17 -1.05 -7.08
C LEU A 56 -7.90 -0.43 -5.88
N PHE A 57 -8.05 -1.19 -4.80
CA PHE A 57 -8.68 -0.68 -3.59
C PHE A 57 -7.89 0.49 -2.98
N ASN A 58 -6.55 0.39 -2.91
CA ASN A 58 -5.72 1.49 -2.45
C ASN A 58 -5.81 2.71 -3.39
N ALA A 59 -5.93 2.51 -4.70
CA ALA A 59 -6.12 3.60 -5.66
C ALA A 59 -7.46 4.32 -5.42
N VAL A 60 -8.55 3.56 -5.31
CA VAL A 60 -9.90 4.10 -5.09
C VAL A 60 -9.99 4.82 -3.74
N THR A 61 -9.51 4.21 -2.66
CA THR A 61 -9.52 4.83 -1.32
C THR A 61 -8.66 6.08 -1.27
N THR A 62 -7.51 6.08 -1.95
CA THR A 62 -6.66 7.28 -2.05
C THR A 62 -7.32 8.36 -2.90
N LEU A 63 -8.06 8.00 -3.95
CA LEU A 63 -8.84 8.95 -4.77
C LEU A 63 -9.95 9.61 -3.96
N ILE A 64 -10.68 8.84 -3.18
CA ILE A 64 -11.73 9.38 -2.29
C ILE A 64 -11.11 10.34 -1.26
N LEU A 65 -10.00 9.95 -0.64
CA LEU A 65 -9.29 10.82 0.30
C LEU A 65 -8.79 12.09 -0.40
N ALA A 66 -8.25 11.98 -1.63
CA ALA A 66 -7.80 13.11 -2.43
C ALA A 66 -8.93 14.11 -2.65
N TYR A 67 -10.11 13.62 -3.00
CA TYR A 67 -11.30 14.46 -3.22
C TYR A 67 -11.74 15.17 -1.93
N ILE A 68 -11.85 14.45 -0.81
CA ILE A 68 -12.24 15.03 0.49
C ILE A 68 -11.24 16.10 0.95
N VAL A 69 -9.93 15.85 0.76
CA VAL A 69 -8.88 16.82 1.06
C VAL A 69 -8.98 18.04 0.15
N PHE A 70 -9.20 17.82 -1.15
CA PHE A 70 -9.26 18.89 -2.15
C PHE A 70 -10.40 19.87 -1.89
N ILE A 71 -11.57 19.41 -1.44
CA ILE A 71 -12.71 20.27 -1.08
C ILE A 71 -12.56 20.90 0.31
N GLY A 72 -11.53 20.53 1.09
CA GLY A 72 -11.28 21.09 2.42
C GLY A 72 -12.13 20.50 3.55
N GLU A 73 -12.93 19.47 3.29
CA GLU A 73 -13.82 18.84 4.29
C GLU A 73 -13.13 17.67 5.04
N VAL A 74 -11.82 17.57 4.93
CA VAL A 74 -11.07 16.48 5.60
C VAL A 74 -11.04 16.71 7.11
N THR A 75 -11.29 15.62 7.85
CA THR A 75 -11.20 15.55 9.30
C THR A 75 -10.22 14.48 9.74
N PHE A 76 -9.73 14.58 10.97
CA PHE A 76 -8.85 13.57 11.56
C PHE A 76 -9.42 12.15 11.47
N SER A 77 -10.73 11.99 11.67
CA SER A 77 -11.42 10.69 11.59
C SER A 77 -11.27 10.01 10.24
N HIS A 78 -11.26 10.78 9.14
CA HIS A 78 -11.05 10.23 7.81
C HIS A 78 -9.70 9.50 7.71
N PHE A 79 -8.63 10.08 8.25
CA PHE A 79 -7.30 9.44 8.24
C PHE A 79 -7.26 8.15 9.05
N ILE A 80 -7.98 8.08 10.17
CA ILE A 80 -8.10 6.86 10.98
C ILE A 80 -8.80 5.76 10.17
N TYR A 81 -9.97 6.05 9.58
CA TYR A 81 -10.70 5.05 8.78
C TYR A 81 -9.87 4.57 7.58
N PHE A 82 -9.27 5.48 6.83
CA PHE A 82 -8.38 5.12 5.71
C PHE A 82 -7.14 4.35 6.17
N GLY A 83 -6.61 4.63 7.36
CA GLY A 83 -5.53 3.88 7.99
C GLY A 83 -5.93 2.43 8.25
N ILE A 84 -7.08 2.21 8.88
CA ILE A 84 -7.62 0.88 9.19
C ILE A 84 -7.79 0.05 7.91
N PHE A 85 -8.44 0.60 6.90
CA PHE A 85 -8.65 -0.10 5.63
C PHE A 85 -7.33 -0.40 4.90
N ALA A 86 -6.41 0.57 4.86
CA ALA A 86 -5.12 0.38 4.23
C ALA A 86 -4.25 -0.67 4.97
N GLY A 87 -4.33 -0.72 6.30
CA GLY A 87 -3.65 -1.71 7.12
C GLY A 87 -4.16 -3.13 6.87
N ALA A 88 -5.48 -3.31 6.87
CA ALA A 88 -6.11 -4.59 6.58
C ALA A 88 -5.73 -5.13 5.19
N ILE A 89 -5.73 -4.28 4.16
CA ILE A 89 -5.35 -4.67 2.80
C ILE A 89 -3.84 -4.86 2.65
N GLY A 90 -3.05 -4.03 3.33
CA GLY A 90 -1.60 -4.15 3.35
C GLY A 90 -1.13 -5.51 3.86
N SER A 91 -1.82 -6.06 4.86
CA SER A 91 -1.52 -7.39 5.42
C SER A 91 -1.66 -8.53 4.41
N LEU A 92 -2.55 -8.39 3.42
CA LEU A 92 -2.75 -9.36 2.34
C LEU A 92 -1.75 -9.14 1.18
N SER A 93 -1.52 -7.89 0.82
CA SER A 93 -0.73 -7.55 -0.37
C SER A 93 0.77 -7.68 -0.17
N MET A 94 1.27 -7.40 1.04
CA MET A 94 2.71 -7.46 1.32
C MET A 94 3.31 -8.86 1.15
N PRO A 95 2.75 -9.93 1.77
CA PRO A 95 3.27 -11.28 1.55
C PRO A 95 3.11 -11.73 0.09
N ALA A 96 2.03 -11.35 -0.60
CA ALA A 96 1.83 -11.67 -2.00
C ALA A 96 2.92 -11.05 -2.90
N ASN A 97 3.30 -9.79 -2.66
CA ASN A 97 4.36 -9.09 -3.39
C ASN A 97 5.74 -9.75 -3.24
N PHE A 98 6.08 -10.23 -2.04
CA PHE A 98 7.37 -10.90 -1.81
C PHE A 98 7.37 -12.35 -2.32
N SER A 99 6.24 -13.03 -2.28
CA SER A 99 6.14 -14.44 -2.66
C SER A 99 5.96 -14.68 -4.15
N ILE A 100 5.63 -13.66 -4.96
CA ILE A 100 5.51 -13.81 -6.42
C ILE A 100 6.87 -13.91 -7.11
N VAL A 101 7.91 -13.24 -6.58
CA VAL A 101 9.25 -13.21 -7.20
C VAL A 101 9.86 -14.60 -7.35
N PRO A 102 9.87 -15.48 -6.32
CA PRO A 102 10.39 -16.84 -6.47
C PRO A 102 9.62 -17.71 -7.48
N GLU A 103 8.38 -17.33 -7.84
CA GLU A 103 7.57 -18.09 -8.80
C GLU A 103 7.83 -17.69 -10.25
N ILE A 104 8.25 -16.45 -10.49
CA ILE A 104 8.49 -15.94 -11.85
C ILE A 104 9.94 -15.97 -12.28
N VAL A 105 10.87 -16.18 -11.34
CA VAL A 105 12.30 -16.15 -11.61
C VAL A 105 12.90 -17.57 -11.47
N ARG A 106 13.85 -17.93 -12.34
CA ARG A 106 14.61 -19.18 -12.21
C ARG A 106 15.43 -19.19 -10.92
N LYS A 107 15.60 -20.37 -10.32
CA LYS A 107 16.33 -20.54 -9.04
C LYS A 107 17.73 -19.93 -9.06
N GLU A 108 18.42 -19.99 -10.20
CA GLU A 108 19.77 -19.43 -10.39
C GLU A 108 19.81 -17.90 -10.24
N ASN A 109 18.72 -17.22 -10.58
CA ASN A 109 18.61 -15.76 -10.55
C ASN A 109 17.83 -15.24 -9.35
N LEU A 110 17.41 -16.10 -8.43
CA LEU A 110 16.54 -15.73 -7.30
C LEU A 110 17.20 -14.69 -6.39
N VAL A 111 18.49 -14.84 -6.09
CA VAL A 111 19.25 -13.91 -5.26
C VAL A 111 19.29 -12.52 -5.90
N ASN A 112 19.56 -12.45 -7.20
CA ASN A 112 19.61 -11.20 -7.93
C ASN A 112 18.23 -10.53 -8.01
N ALA A 113 17.18 -11.31 -8.21
CA ALA A 113 15.81 -10.80 -8.28
C ALA A 113 15.32 -10.24 -6.93
N THR A 114 15.61 -10.94 -5.83
CA THR A 114 15.27 -10.47 -4.49
C THR A 114 16.10 -9.24 -4.08
N ALA A 115 17.37 -9.20 -4.46
CA ALA A 115 18.22 -8.04 -4.25
C ALA A 115 17.69 -6.82 -5.03
N LEU A 116 17.29 -7.00 -6.30
CA LEU A 116 16.68 -5.93 -7.10
C LEU A 116 15.35 -5.46 -6.51
N GLN A 117 14.49 -6.37 -6.05
CA GLN A 117 13.22 -6.02 -5.40
C GLN A 117 13.46 -5.19 -4.14
N THR A 118 14.38 -5.60 -3.27
CA THR A 118 14.73 -4.89 -2.04
C THR A 118 15.34 -3.52 -2.35
N SER A 119 16.24 -3.46 -3.34
CA SER A 119 16.84 -2.19 -3.77
C SER A 119 15.80 -1.23 -4.32
N THR A 120 14.85 -1.71 -5.12
CA THR A 120 13.74 -0.91 -5.64
C THR A 120 12.84 -0.39 -4.51
N PHE A 121 12.55 -1.23 -3.52
CA PHE A 121 11.78 -0.81 -2.34
C PHE A 121 12.51 0.28 -1.55
N ASN A 122 13.79 0.09 -1.25
CA ASN A 122 14.61 1.07 -0.53
C ASN A 122 14.74 2.38 -1.31
N PHE A 123 15.00 2.31 -2.62
CA PHE A 123 15.06 3.48 -3.47
C PHE A 123 13.74 4.26 -3.49
N SER A 124 12.62 3.55 -3.62
CA SER A 124 11.28 4.15 -3.58
C SER A 124 10.96 4.77 -2.22
N SER A 125 11.49 4.23 -1.12
CA SER A 125 11.30 4.78 0.23
C SER A 125 12.04 6.11 0.45
N ILE A 126 13.11 6.35 -0.31
CA ILE A 126 13.87 7.61 -0.28
C ILE A 126 13.26 8.62 -1.28
N ILE A 127 13.08 8.21 -2.52
CA ILE A 127 12.59 9.10 -3.59
C ILE A 127 11.13 9.50 -3.35
N GLY A 128 10.31 8.59 -2.83
CA GLY A 128 8.89 8.86 -2.56
C GLY A 128 8.64 10.11 -1.70
N PRO A 129 9.22 10.22 -0.51
CA PRO A 129 9.14 11.42 0.33
C PRO A 129 9.64 12.70 -0.35
N ILE A 130 10.75 12.62 -1.07
CA ILE A 130 11.33 13.77 -1.79
C ILE A 130 10.32 14.29 -2.82
N LEU A 131 9.78 13.41 -3.66
CA LEU A 131 8.77 13.78 -4.66
C LEU A 131 7.51 14.34 -4.01
N ALA A 132 7.03 13.77 -2.89
CA ALA A 132 5.87 14.29 -2.20
C ALA A 132 6.10 15.72 -1.69
N GLY A 133 7.25 15.96 -1.03
CA GLY A 133 7.59 17.29 -0.53
C GLY A 133 7.77 18.32 -1.65
N SER A 134 8.45 17.93 -2.73
CA SER A 134 8.63 18.79 -3.91
C SER A 134 7.29 19.15 -4.57
N LEU A 135 6.37 18.19 -4.72
CA LEU A 135 5.05 18.45 -5.29
C LEU A 135 4.22 19.36 -4.39
N ILE A 136 4.25 19.16 -3.07
CA ILE A 136 3.59 20.07 -2.12
C ILE A 136 4.15 21.49 -2.29
N ALA A 137 5.47 21.64 -2.33
CA ALA A 137 6.10 22.96 -2.50
C ALA A 137 5.70 23.63 -3.81
N ILE A 138 5.70 22.88 -4.92
CA ILE A 138 5.32 23.40 -6.25
C ILE A 138 3.85 23.84 -6.27
N PHE A 139 2.95 23.03 -5.70
CA PHE A 139 1.52 23.33 -5.69
C PHE A 139 1.12 24.40 -4.66
N SER A 140 1.97 24.69 -3.68
CA SER A 140 1.78 25.75 -2.69
C SER A 140 2.12 27.15 -3.20
N VAL A 141 2.72 27.26 -4.39
CA VAL A 141 3.04 28.57 -4.99
C VAL A 141 1.76 29.32 -5.34
N GLY A 142 1.63 30.55 -4.86
CA GLY A 142 0.49 31.42 -5.15
C GLY A 142 -0.60 31.47 -4.08
N ASP A 143 -0.23 31.34 -2.80
CA ASP A 143 -1.12 31.53 -1.63
C ASP A 143 -2.33 30.56 -1.59
N LYS A 144 -2.17 29.38 -2.20
CA LYS A 144 -3.20 28.34 -2.19
C LYS A 144 -3.22 27.64 -0.83
N SER A 145 -4.42 27.30 -0.38
CA SER A 145 -4.59 26.58 0.90
C SER A 145 -3.77 25.28 0.93
N SER A 146 -3.26 24.91 2.09
CA SER A 146 -2.53 23.66 2.33
C SER A 146 -3.32 22.44 1.85
N TYR A 147 -4.65 22.45 2.00
CA TYR A 147 -5.57 21.40 1.56
C TYR A 147 -5.55 21.18 0.04
N TYR A 148 -5.57 22.28 -0.73
CA TYR A 148 -5.56 22.20 -2.19
C TYR A 148 -4.27 21.52 -2.69
N SER A 149 -3.13 21.97 -2.18
CA SER A 149 -1.81 21.47 -2.59
C SER A 149 -1.63 19.99 -2.23
N VAL A 150 -2.01 19.61 -1.02
CA VAL A 150 -1.95 18.22 -0.56
C VAL A 150 -2.98 17.34 -1.29
N GLY A 151 -4.19 17.86 -1.55
CA GLY A 151 -5.19 17.17 -2.35
C GLY A 151 -4.69 16.80 -3.74
N LEU A 152 -4.01 17.72 -4.44
CA LEU A 152 -3.38 17.44 -5.74
C LEU A 152 -2.31 16.34 -5.65
N VAL A 153 -1.51 16.33 -4.60
CA VAL A 153 -0.52 15.25 -4.39
C VAL A 153 -1.21 13.91 -4.21
N PHE A 154 -2.33 13.84 -3.48
CA PHE A 154 -3.09 12.61 -3.36
C PHE A 154 -3.71 12.16 -4.69
N PHE A 155 -4.16 13.08 -5.56
CA PHE A 155 -4.61 12.74 -6.92
C PHE A 155 -3.47 12.13 -7.75
N VAL A 156 -2.27 12.70 -7.69
CA VAL A 156 -1.08 12.14 -8.36
C VAL A 156 -0.78 10.73 -7.85
N ILE A 157 -0.80 10.52 -6.52
CA ILE A 157 -0.57 9.21 -5.91
C ILE A 157 -1.62 8.20 -6.38
N SER A 158 -2.90 8.59 -6.39
CA SER A 158 -3.98 7.73 -6.88
C SER A 158 -3.79 7.36 -8.34
N GLY A 159 -3.44 8.32 -9.21
CA GLY A 159 -3.15 8.08 -10.62
C GLY A 159 -2.00 7.09 -10.82
N LEU A 160 -0.92 7.22 -10.05
CA LEU A 160 0.19 6.27 -10.08
C LEU A 160 -0.23 4.86 -9.62
N LEU A 161 -1.11 4.74 -8.64
CA LEU A 161 -1.65 3.45 -8.19
C LEU A 161 -2.54 2.82 -9.26
N PHE A 162 -3.38 3.59 -9.95
CA PHE A 162 -4.15 3.09 -11.09
C PHE A 162 -3.24 2.62 -12.22
N LEU A 163 -2.19 3.39 -12.54
CA LEU A 163 -1.19 3.00 -13.54
C LEU A 163 -0.49 1.69 -13.13
N ALA A 164 -0.08 1.57 -11.88
CA ALA A 164 0.51 0.35 -11.36
C ALA A 164 -0.45 -0.85 -11.46
N THR A 165 -1.74 -0.65 -11.19
CA THR A 165 -2.77 -1.69 -11.34
C THR A 165 -2.88 -2.14 -12.80
N ILE A 166 -2.92 -1.19 -13.75
CA ILE A 166 -2.95 -1.48 -15.19
C ILE A 166 -1.71 -2.27 -15.61
N LEU A 167 -0.51 -1.84 -15.19
CA LEU A 167 0.73 -2.54 -15.50
C LEU A 167 0.75 -3.97 -14.93
N THR A 168 0.20 -4.16 -13.72
CA THR A 168 0.09 -5.49 -13.10
C THR A 168 -0.84 -6.42 -13.89
N LEU A 169 -1.89 -5.89 -14.54
CA LEU A 169 -2.77 -6.68 -15.40
C LEU A 169 -2.02 -7.30 -16.59
N PHE A 170 -1.02 -6.63 -17.15
CA PHE A 170 -0.21 -7.14 -18.27
C PHE A 170 0.77 -8.26 -17.86
N ILE A 171 1.00 -8.51 -16.58
CA ILE A 171 1.81 -9.64 -16.13
C ILE A 171 1.09 -10.94 -16.50
N ARG A 172 1.67 -11.74 -17.39
CA ARG A 172 1.07 -12.99 -17.89
C ARG A 172 1.07 -14.13 -16.86
N HIS A 173 1.91 -14.05 -15.83
CA HIS A 173 2.01 -15.10 -14.81
C HIS A 173 0.95 -14.91 -13.73
N HIS A 174 0.16 -15.98 -13.48
CA HIS A 174 -0.97 -15.90 -12.55
C HIS A 174 -0.62 -16.29 -11.10
N GLY A 175 0.61 -16.76 -10.83
CA GLY A 175 0.97 -17.29 -9.51
C GLY A 175 -0.03 -18.39 -9.08
N ARG A 176 0.28 -19.66 -9.31
CA ARG A 176 -0.64 -20.75 -8.98
C ARG A 176 -0.80 -20.84 -7.47
N PRO A 177 -2.03 -20.98 -6.93
CA PRO A 177 -2.21 -21.39 -5.56
C PRO A 177 -1.48 -22.71 -5.37
N LYS A 178 -0.68 -22.82 -4.31
CA LYS A 178 -0.02 -24.05 -3.95
C LYS A 178 -1.10 -25.07 -3.67
N ASN A 179 -1.27 -26.07 -4.53
CA ASN A 179 -2.09 -27.23 -4.21
C ASN A 179 -1.44 -27.88 -2.99
N ILE A 180 -1.96 -27.57 -1.81
CA ILE A 180 -1.63 -28.34 -0.61
C ILE A 180 -2.26 -29.71 -0.86
N PRO A 181 -1.47 -30.78 -1.02
CA PRO A 181 -2.05 -32.11 -1.04
C PRO A 181 -2.85 -32.25 0.25
N LYS A 182 -4.10 -32.73 0.15
CA LYS A 182 -4.88 -33.18 1.29
C LYS A 182 -4.22 -34.46 1.84
N THR A 183 -3.03 -34.36 2.34
CA THR A 183 -2.45 -35.43 3.19
C THR A 183 -3.06 -35.22 4.56
N SER A 184 -4.06 -36.03 4.81
CA SER A 184 -4.54 -36.31 6.16
C SER A 184 -3.34 -36.65 7.02
N SER A 185 -2.91 -35.76 7.87
CA SER A 185 -1.83 -35.94 8.83
C SER A 185 -2.16 -36.94 9.94
N LEU A 186 -3.15 -37.83 9.73
CA LEU A 186 -3.56 -38.89 10.68
C LEU A 186 -3.12 -40.27 10.24
N ASP A 187 -2.63 -40.47 9.02
CA ASP A 187 -2.20 -41.78 8.53
C ASP A 187 -0.68 -42.05 8.70
N ASP A 188 0.10 -41.02 9.02
CA ASP A 188 1.56 -41.15 9.25
C ASP A 188 1.92 -41.41 10.74
N LEU A 189 0.94 -41.64 11.61
CA LEU A 189 1.13 -41.96 13.04
C LEU A 189 0.77 -43.40 13.39
N LYS A 190 0.78 -44.36 12.40
CA LYS A 190 0.69 -45.78 12.67
C LYS A 190 1.94 -46.50 12.32
#